data_b99cc319263af5d4d1013216d64faceb
#
_entry.id   b99cc319263af5d4d1013216d64faceb
#
_cell.length_a   1.000
_cell.length_b   1.000
_cell.length_c   1.000
_cell.angle_alpha   90.00
_cell.angle_beta   90.00
_cell.angle_gamma   90.00
#
_symmetry.space_group_name_H-M   'P 1'
#
loop_
_entity.id
_entity.type
_entity.pdbx_description
1 polymer ?
#
loop_
_entity_poly.entity_id
_entity_poly.type
_entity_poly.pdbx_seq_one_letter_code
_entity_poly.pdbx_strand_id
1 'polypeptide(L)'
;MLVKDNKNIDFGYKIVKKKDKQNLVNNVFNSVADKYDLMNDITSFGIHREWKNNLINWMAPQKNQKLADIAGGTGDIARKFLNNGGHSAYVIDINEEMIKSGKVNKKNLKNIEWLVASAEDIPIDDNTFERATMGFGLRNVTNRAQALKEVYRILKPGGRFICLEFSHVENELIEEIYNFWSFKCMPYIGEKVAGDRSAYTYLVESIRQFPTQPELSEMFSEAGFSRVKYRNLSNGIVSLHSGWKL
;
A
#
# COMPACT_ATOMS: atom_id res chain seq x y z
N MET A 1 -6.93 21.38 24.03
CA MET A 1 -5.91 21.46 22.99
C MET A 1 -6.62 21.50 21.66
N LEU A 2 -6.68 22.64 20.97
CA LEU A 2 -7.44 22.83 19.72
C LEU A 2 -6.77 21.97 18.62
N VAL A 3 -7.49 20.99 18.11
CA VAL A 3 -7.12 20.23 16.91
C VAL A 3 -7.06 21.28 15.78
N LYS A 4 -5.84 21.61 15.33
CA LYS A 4 -5.66 22.38 14.10
C LYS A 4 -6.26 21.56 12.96
N ASP A 5 -7.41 21.99 12.49
CA ASP A 5 -8.04 21.50 11.27
C ASP A 5 -7.11 21.88 10.10
N ASN A 6 -6.14 21.01 9.82
CA ASN A 6 -5.15 21.24 8.77
C ASN A 6 -5.86 21.06 7.43
N LYS A 7 -6.38 22.16 6.88
CA LYS A 7 -7.08 22.19 5.59
C LYS A 7 -6.20 21.77 4.41
N ASN A 8 -4.90 21.66 4.61
CA ASN A 8 -3.89 21.38 3.59
C ASN A 8 -3.08 20.13 3.95
N ILE A 9 -2.65 19.38 2.92
CA ILE A 9 -1.90 18.15 3.05
C ILE A 9 -0.94 17.98 1.85
N ASP A 10 0.07 17.11 2.00
CA ASP A 10 1.05 16.80 0.97
C ASP A 10 0.45 15.99 -0.19
N PHE A 11 0.78 16.38 -1.41
CA PHE A 11 0.64 15.60 -2.63
C PHE A 11 1.99 15.64 -3.38
N GLY A 12 2.86 14.69 -3.07
CA GLY A 12 4.28 14.80 -3.36
C GLY A 12 4.85 16.03 -2.64
N TYR A 13 5.62 16.85 -3.31
CA TYR A 13 6.16 18.10 -2.74
C TYR A 13 5.17 19.28 -2.81
N LYS A 14 4.01 19.08 -3.38
CA LYS A 14 2.96 20.13 -3.46
C LYS A 14 2.08 20.07 -2.22
N ILE A 15 1.65 21.23 -1.75
CA ILE A 15 0.64 21.36 -0.70
C ILE A 15 -0.72 21.59 -1.36
N VAL A 16 -1.68 20.70 -1.11
CA VAL A 16 -3.03 20.75 -1.67
C VAL A 16 -4.09 20.77 -0.57
N LYS A 17 -5.33 21.13 -0.90
CA LYS A 17 -6.42 21.01 0.06
C LYS A 17 -6.70 19.53 0.35
N LYS A 18 -6.90 19.18 1.61
CA LYS A 18 -7.17 17.81 2.05
C LYS A 18 -8.28 17.12 1.25
N LYS A 19 -9.38 17.86 0.93
CA LYS A 19 -10.51 17.36 0.14
C LYS A 19 -10.16 17.02 -1.31
N ASP A 20 -9.09 17.61 -1.87
CA ASP A 20 -8.74 17.46 -3.28
C ASP A 20 -7.69 16.33 -3.47
N LYS A 21 -6.97 15.93 -2.41
CA LYS A 21 -5.90 14.94 -2.49
C LYS A 21 -6.37 13.62 -3.09
N GLN A 22 -7.53 13.12 -2.63
CA GLN A 22 -8.05 11.83 -3.11
C GLN A 22 -8.31 11.83 -4.61
N ASN A 23 -8.89 12.92 -5.14
CA ASN A 23 -9.15 13.06 -6.58
C ASN A 23 -7.85 13.13 -7.37
N LEU A 24 -6.83 13.82 -6.86
CA LEU A 24 -5.52 13.90 -7.51
C LEU A 24 -4.84 12.52 -7.54
N VAL A 25 -4.90 11.77 -6.45
CA VAL A 25 -4.39 10.40 -6.37
C VAL A 25 -5.14 9.49 -7.35
N ASN A 26 -6.47 9.55 -7.38
CA ASN A 26 -7.27 8.76 -8.31
C ASN A 26 -6.90 9.06 -9.77
N ASN A 27 -6.67 10.32 -10.13
CA ASN A 27 -6.26 10.70 -11.49
C ASN A 27 -4.90 10.08 -11.86
N VAL A 28 -3.95 10.05 -10.93
CA VAL A 28 -2.65 9.38 -11.14
C VAL A 28 -2.85 7.89 -11.40
N PHE A 29 -3.64 7.19 -10.60
CA PHE A 29 -3.87 5.75 -10.79
C PHE A 29 -4.70 5.42 -12.03
N ASN A 30 -5.69 6.26 -12.38
CA ASN A 30 -6.48 6.09 -13.60
C ASN A 30 -5.60 6.19 -14.86
N SER A 31 -4.63 7.12 -14.89
CA SER A 31 -3.74 7.31 -16.05
C SER A 31 -2.83 6.12 -16.32
N VAL A 32 -2.59 5.28 -15.30
CA VAL A 32 -1.66 4.14 -15.39
C VAL A 32 -2.33 2.77 -15.17
N ALA A 33 -3.66 2.71 -14.95
CA ALA A 33 -4.36 1.49 -14.54
C ALA A 33 -4.13 0.30 -15.49
N ASP A 34 -4.22 0.54 -16.80
CA ASP A 34 -4.02 -0.51 -17.82
C ASP A 34 -2.57 -1.02 -17.91
N LYS A 35 -1.60 -0.21 -17.46
CA LYS A 35 -0.16 -0.51 -17.52
C LYS A 35 0.46 -0.65 -16.13
N TYR A 36 -0.38 -0.75 -15.08
CA TYR A 36 0.07 -0.70 -13.70
C TYR A 36 1.10 -1.77 -13.36
N ASP A 37 0.87 -3.01 -13.78
CA ASP A 37 1.82 -4.11 -13.55
C ASP A 37 3.13 -3.91 -14.32
N LEU A 38 3.04 -3.46 -15.57
CA LEU A 38 4.22 -3.11 -16.38
C LEU A 38 5.01 -1.96 -15.75
N MET A 39 4.31 -0.95 -15.23
CA MET A 39 4.93 0.17 -14.53
C MET A 39 5.71 -0.32 -13.29
N ASN A 40 5.09 -1.17 -12.48
CA ASN A 40 5.74 -1.75 -11.31
C ASN A 40 6.96 -2.61 -11.71
N ASP A 41 6.86 -3.41 -12.76
CA ASP A 41 7.98 -4.20 -13.29
C ASP A 41 9.15 -3.31 -13.70
N ILE A 42 8.90 -2.25 -14.44
CA ILE A 42 9.94 -1.34 -14.93
C ILE A 42 10.57 -0.55 -13.78
N THR A 43 9.76 0.04 -12.89
CA THR A 43 10.27 0.90 -11.81
C THR A 43 11.03 0.12 -10.75
N SER A 44 10.74 -1.17 -10.58
CA SER A 44 11.39 -2.04 -9.60
C SER A 44 12.27 -3.13 -10.21
N PHE A 45 12.49 -3.15 -11.54
CA PHE A 45 13.16 -4.26 -12.25
C PHE A 45 12.53 -5.63 -11.90
N GLY A 46 11.20 -5.67 -11.69
CA GLY A 46 10.47 -6.89 -11.30
C GLY A 46 10.63 -7.31 -9.85
N ILE A 47 11.49 -6.64 -9.06
CA ILE A 47 11.76 -7.01 -7.65
C ILE A 47 10.51 -6.83 -6.76
N HIS A 48 9.53 -5.98 -7.14
CA HIS A 48 8.28 -5.84 -6.38
C HIS A 48 7.55 -7.18 -6.17
N ARG A 49 7.74 -8.14 -7.07
CA ARG A 49 7.15 -9.49 -6.96
C ARG A 49 7.75 -10.26 -5.78
N GLU A 50 9.07 -10.11 -5.60
CA GLU A 50 9.79 -10.72 -4.48
C GLU A 50 9.42 -10.04 -3.15
N TRP A 51 9.28 -8.73 -3.12
CA TRP A 51 8.79 -8.03 -1.94
C TRP A 51 7.39 -8.50 -1.50
N LYS A 52 6.49 -8.70 -2.45
CA LYS A 52 5.15 -9.27 -2.18
C LYS A 52 5.23 -10.74 -1.73
N ASN A 53 6.16 -11.54 -2.27
CA ASN A 53 6.39 -12.91 -1.80
C ASN A 53 6.90 -12.91 -0.35
N ASN A 54 7.83 -12.02 -0.01
CA ASN A 54 8.32 -11.84 1.37
C ASN A 54 7.19 -11.45 2.33
N LEU A 55 6.24 -10.58 1.91
CA LEU A 55 5.05 -10.25 2.69
C LEU A 55 4.23 -11.51 2.98
N ILE A 56 3.90 -12.30 1.96
CA ILE A 56 3.11 -13.54 2.10
C ILE A 56 3.83 -14.56 2.97
N ASN A 57 5.13 -14.77 2.77
CA ASN A 57 5.94 -15.68 3.58
C ASN A 57 5.95 -15.25 5.06
N TRP A 58 6.05 -13.95 5.34
CA TRP A 58 6.01 -13.45 6.71
C TRP A 58 4.62 -13.50 7.33
N MET A 59 3.57 -13.42 6.53
CA MET A 59 2.18 -13.58 6.96
C MET A 59 1.87 -15.02 7.32
N ALA A 60 2.42 -15.99 6.59
CA ALA A 60 2.17 -17.43 6.71
C ALA A 60 0.66 -17.76 6.68
N PRO A 61 -0.03 -17.63 5.53
CA PRO A 61 -1.47 -17.86 5.41
C PRO A 61 -1.91 -19.25 5.89
N GLN A 62 -3.10 -19.33 6.51
CA GLN A 62 -3.70 -20.59 6.96
C GLN A 62 -5.09 -20.79 6.34
N LYS A 63 -5.51 -22.05 6.20
CA LYS A 63 -6.75 -22.47 5.50
C LYS A 63 -8.05 -21.91 6.07
N ASN A 64 -8.03 -21.43 7.31
CA ASN A 64 -9.20 -20.85 7.99
C ASN A 64 -9.17 -19.32 8.05
N GLN A 65 -8.20 -18.67 7.41
CA GLN A 65 -8.00 -17.22 7.52
C GLN A 65 -8.61 -16.48 6.35
N LYS A 66 -9.26 -15.36 6.66
CA LYS A 66 -9.74 -14.35 5.73
C LYS A 66 -8.80 -13.16 5.72
N LEU A 67 -8.53 -12.63 4.52
CA LEU A 67 -7.68 -11.47 4.31
C LEU A 67 -8.51 -10.25 3.93
N ALA A 68 -8.22 -9.10 4.55
CA ALA A 68 -8.54 -7.78 4.00
C ALA A 68 -7.28 -7.22 3.29
N ASP A 69 -7.29 -7.12 1.96
CA ASP A 69 -6.25 -6.49 1.15
C ASP A 69 -6.67 -5.06 0.85
N ILE A 70 -6.21 -4.13 1.68
CA ILE A 70 -6.65 -2.72 1.71
C ILE A 70 -5.75 -1.91 0.77
N ALA A 71 -6.34 -1.02 -0.03
CA ALA A 71 -5.71 -0.42 -1.19
C ALA A 71 -5.11 -1.51 -2.10
N GLY A 72 -5.87 -2.60 -2.27
CA GLY A 72 -5.40 -3.83 -2.91
C GLY A 72 -5.32 -3.74 -4.44
N GLY A 73 -5.86 -2.68 -5.03
CA GLY A 73 -5.79 -2.39 -6.46
C GLY A 73 -6.30 -3.55 -7.31
N THR A 74 -5.40 -4.13 -8.11
CA THR A 74 -5.71 -5.29 -8.96
C THR A 74 -5.78 -6.63 -8.21
N GLY A 75 -5.58 -6.67 -6.88
CA GLY A 75 -5.73 -7.85 -6.03
C GLY A 75 -4.56 -8.86 -6.12
N ASP A 76 -3.36 -8.41 -6.44
CA ASP A 76 -2.20 -9.31 -6.57
C ASP A 76 -1.82 -9.96 -5.22
N ILE A 77 -1.85 -9.22 -4.12
CA ILE A 77 -1.57 -9.77 -2.78
C ILE A 77 -2.68 -10.73 -2.35
N ALA A 78 -3.95 -10.40 -2.60
CA ALA A 78 -5.07 -11.27 -2.33
C ALA A 78 -4.94 -12.62 -3.07
N ARG A 79 -4.58 -12.60 -4.36
CA ARG A 79 -4.32 -13.85 -5.13
C ARG A 79 -3.16 -14.64 -4.55
N LYS A 80 -2.05 -13.97 -4.20
CA LYS A 80 -0.90 -14.65 -3.57
C LYS A 80 -1.30 -15.28 -2.24
N PHE A 81 -2.11 -14.61 -1.42
CA PHE A 81 -2.61 -15.14 -0.16
C PHE A 81 -3.40 -16.44 -0.36
N LEU A 82 -4.35 -16.46 -1.31
CA LEU A 82 -5.14 -17.66 -1.62
C LEU A 82 -4.27 -18.81 -2.16
N ASN A 83 -3.34 -18.50 -3.05
CA ASN A 83 -2.42 -19.50 -3.63
C ASN A 83 -1.48 -20.11 -2.58
N ASN A 84 -1.27 -19.43 -1.44
CA ASN A 84 -0.46 -19.90 -0.32
C ASN A 84 -1.30 -20.46 0.84
N GLY A 85 -2.55 -20.86 0.58
CA GLY A 85 -3.39 -21.60 1.52
C GLY A 85 -4.35 -20.76 2.36
N GLY A 86 -4.52 -19.47 2.06
CA GLY A 86 -5.58 -18.64 2.65
C GLY A 86 -6.98 -19.10 2.22
N HIS A 87 -8.01 -18.78 2.99
CA HIS A 87 -9.38 -19.22 2.74
C HIS A 87 -10.12 -18.32 1.74
N SER A 88 -10.19 -17.04 2.04
CA SER A 88 -10.86 -16.02 1.22
C SER A 88 -10.20 -14.67 1.41
N ALA A 89 -10.42 -13.76 0.47
CA ALA A 89 -9.88 -12.41 0.52
C ALA A 89 -10.91 -11.38 0.10
N TYR A 90 -10.82 -10.21 0.71
CA TYR A 90 -11.52 -8.99 0.29
C TYR A 90 -10.48 -8.02 -0.26
N VAL A 91 -10.64 -7.61 -1.51
CA VAL A 91 -9.87 -6.52 -2.10
C VAL A 91 -10.66 -5.24 -1.93
N ILE A 92 -10.14 -4.34 -1.13
CA ILE A 92 -10.77 -3.07 -0.78
C ILE A 92 -9.93 -1.96 -1.41
N ASP A 93 -10.49 -1.21 -2.34
CA ASP A 93 -9.79 -0.09 -2.97
C ASP A 93 -10.77 1.03 -3.28
N ILE A 94 -10.32 2.28 -3.16
CA ILE A 94 -11.15 3.43 -3.47
C ILE A 94 -11.24 3.67 -4.99
N ASN A 95 -10.28 3.15 -5.76
CA ASN A 95 -10.21 3.30 -7.20
C ASN A 95 -10.97 2.17 -7.91
N GLU A 96 -12.13 2.51 -8.48
CA GLU A 96 -13.00 1.56 -9.18
C GLU A 96 -12.34 0.95 -10.43
N GLU A 97 -11.52 1.73 -11.17
CA GLU A 97 -10.85 1.25 -12.38
C GLU A 97 -9.79 0.17 -12.05
N MET A 98 -9.06 0.34 -10.92
CA MET A 98 -8.14 -0.68 -10.42
C MET A 98 -8.87 -1.98 -10.08
N ILE A 99 -10.04 -1.90 -9.44
CA ILE A 99 -10.87 -3.07 -9.13
C ILE A 99 -11.40 -3.72 -10.42
N LYS A 100 -11.86 -2.94 -11.39
CA LYS A 100 -12.30 -3.45 -12.70
C LYS A 100 -11.17 -4.19 -13.41
N SER A 101 -10.00 -3.59 -13.48
CA SER A 101 -8.80 -4.23 -14.05
C SER A 101 -8.45 -5.54 -13.35
N GLY A 102 -8.49 -5.58 -12.02
CA GLY A 102 -8.27 -6.79 -11.24
C GLY A 102 -9.27 -7.91 -11.52
N LYS A 103 -10.55 -7.58 -11.69
CA LYS A 103 -11.62 -8.54 -12.02
C LYS A 103 -11.47 -9.16 -13.42
N VAL A 104 -10.90 -8.44 -14.38
CA VAL A 104 -10.67 -8.92 -15.75
C VAL A 104 -9.51 -9.91 -15.82
N ASN A 105 -8.48 -9.75 -15.04
CA ASN A 105 -7.25 -10.57 -15.01
C ASN A 105 -7.47 -11.95 -14.33
N LYS A 106 -8.33 -12.78 -14.89
CA LYS A 106 -9.01 -13.92 -14.28
C LYS A 106 -8.26 -15.24 -14.29
N LYS A 107 -7.43 -15.53 -13.31
CA LYS A 107 -7.24 -16.94 -12.91
C LYS A 107 -7.54 -17.09 -11.42
N ASN A 108 -8.60 -17.86 -11.05
CA ASN A 108 -8.99 -18.26 -9.69
C ASN A 108 -9.50 -17.15 -8.75
N LEU A 109 -10.66 -16.54 -9.08
CA LEU A 109 -11.25 -15.47 -8.26
C LEU A 109 -12.48 -15.89 -7.44
N LYS A 110 -12.78 -17.18 -7.32
CA LYS A 110 -13.99 -17.65 -6.63
C LYS A 110 -14.07 -17.24 -5.16
N ASN A 111 -12.92 -16.98 -4.53
CA ASN A 111 -12.82 -16.64 -3.11
C ASN A 111 -12.32 -15.22 -2.89
N ILE A 112 -12.45 -14.31 -3.87
CA ILE A 112 -12.14 -12.90 -3.72
C ILE A 112 -13.42 -12.09 -3.85
N GLU A 113 -13.72 -11.31 -2.81
CA GLU A 113 -14.73 -10.27 -2.83
C GLU A 113 -14.07 -8.91 -3.11
N TRP A 114 -14.77 -8.03 -3.84
CA TRP A 114 -14.24 -6.76 -4.30
C TRP A 114 -15.12 -5.63 -3.80
N LEU A 115 -14.55 -4.70 -3.07
CA LEU A 115 -15.25 -3.61 -2.43
C LEU A 115 -14.63 -2.26 -2.80
N VAL A 116 -15.43 -1.35 -3.36
CA VAL A 116 -15.01 0.04 -3.58
C VAL A 116 -15.25 0.80 -2.30
N ALA A 117 -14.17 1.11 -1.57
CA ALA A 117 -14.25 1.84 -0.30
C ALA A 117 -12.92 2.53 0.03
N SER A 118 -13.01 3.59 0.86
CA SER A 118 -11.84 4.26 1.42
C SER A 118 -11.21 3.41 2.52
N ALA A 119 -9.88 3.39 2.58
CA ALA A 119 -9.15 2.82 3.72
C ALA A 119 -9.42 3.56 5.04
N GLU A 120 -9.94 4.80 4.97
CA GLU A 120 -10.27 5.65 6.13
C GLU A 120 -11.69 5.40 6.67
N ASP A 121 -12.53 4.67 5.90
CA ASP A 121 -13.93 4.34 6.24
C ASP A 121 -14.31 3.04 5.52
N ILE A 122 -14.06 1.91 6.16
CA ILE A 122 -14.26 0.58 5.58
C ILE A 122 -15.65 0.07 6.00
N PRO A 123 -16.63 -0.10 5.07
CA PRO A 123 -17.99 -0.53 5.39
C PRO A 123 -18.05 -2.05 5.66
N ILE A 124 -17.31 -2.50 6.64
CA ILE A 124 -17.23 -3.88 7.13
C ILE A 124 -17.26 -3.86 8.64
N ASP A 125 -17.92 -4.85 9.24
CA ASP A 125 -18.07 -4.99 10.68
C ASP A 125 -16.73 -5.16 11.39
N ASP A 126 -16.72 -4.77 12.67
CA ASP A 126 -15.59 -4.98 13.55
C ASP A 126 -15.23 -6.47 13.65
N ASN A 127 -13.97 -6.77 13.89
CA ASN A 127 -13.50 -8.13 14.17
C ASN A 127 -13.88 -9.17 13.10
N THR A 128 -13.72 -8.82 11.82
CA THR A 128 -14.12 -9.68 10.69
C THR A 128 -12.96 -10.52 10.15
N PHE A 129 -11.73 -10.00 10.14
CA PHE A 129 -10.59 -10.63 9.46
C PHE A 129 -9.50 -11.12 10.41
N GLU A 130 -8.88 -12.24 10.08
CA GLU A 130 -7.68 -12.73 10.76
C GLU A 130 -6.40 -12.06 10.24
N ARG A 131 -6.42 -11.60 9.00
CA ARG A 131 -5.27 -10.97 8.34
C ARG A 131 -5.70 -9.71 7.60
N ALA A 132 -4.83 -8.71 7.63
CA ALA A 132 -4.96 -7.52 6.79
C ALA A 132 -3.62 -7.20 6.13
N THR A 133 -3.67 -6.67 4.91
CA THR A 133 -2.51 -6.17 4.16
C THR A 133 -2.80 -4.80 3.58
N MET A 134 -1.73 -4.03 3.38
CA MET A 134 -1.72 -2.86 2.53
C MET A 134 -0.37 -2.82 1.80
N GLY A 135 -0.38 -3.01 0.49
CA GLY A 135 0.84 -3.02 -0.32
C GLY A 135 0.95 -1.78 -1.20
N PHE A 136 1.91 -0.91 -0.94
CA PHE A 136 2.18 0.32 -1.70
C PHE A 136 1.00 1.30 -1.76
N GLY A 137 0.14 1.25 -0.73
CA GLY A 137 -1.08 2.05 -0.65
C GLY A 137 -1.03 3.17 0.39
N LEU A 138 -0.39 2.93 1.55
CA LEU A 138 -0.49 3.80 2.72
C LEU A 138 0.05 5.22 2.49
N ARG A 139 1.07 5.39 1.64
CA ARG A 139 1.61 6.71 1.29
C ARG A 139 0.58 7.61 0.59
N ASN A 140 -0.39 7.00 -0.11
CA ASN A 140 -1.44 7.71 -0.87
C ASN A 140 -2.65 8.08 -0.02
N VAL A 141 -2.81 7.46 1.16
CA VAL A 141 -3.93 7.72 2.08
C VAL A 141 -3.85 9.14 2.63
N THR A 142 -4.99 9.81 2.69
CA THR A 142 -5.08 11.20 3.16
C THR A 142 -4.91 11.28 4.68
N ASN A 143 -5.59 10.40 5.42
CA ASN A 143 -5.48 10.32 6.88
C ASN A 143 -4.96 8.93 7.30
N ARG A 144 -3.64 8.78 7.30
CA ARG A 144 -2.97 7.51 7.62
C ARG A 144 -3.34 6.98 9.01
N ALA A 145 -3.45 7.86 10.01
CA ALA A 145 -3.83 7.48 11.36
C ALA A 145 -5.25 6.91 11.42
N GLN A 146 -6.20 7.49 10.69
CA GLN A 146 -7.57 6.98 10.60
C GLN A 146 -7.59 5.63 9.87
N ALA A 147 -6.87 5.49 8.76
CA ALA A 147 -6.80 4.22 8.05
C ALA A 147 -6.21 3.10 8.91
N LEU A 148 -5.16 3.36 9.68
CA LEU A 148 -4.60 2.37 10.60
C LEU A 148 -5.59 1.97 11.69
N LYS A 149 -6.41 2.91 12.21
CA LYS A 149 -7.49 2.60 13.15
C LYS A 149 -8.59 1.76 12.52
N GLU A 150 -8.97 2.02 11.27
CA GLU A 150 -9.94 1.20 10.54
C GLU A 150 -9.43 -0.22 10.32
N VAL A 151 -8.15 -0.37 9.91
CA VAL A 151 -7.50 -1.68 9.80
C VAL A 151 -7.53 -2.42 11.15
N TYR A 152 -7.22 -1.72 12.24
CA TYR A 152 -7.28 -2.29 13.58
C TYR A 152 -8.70 -2.72 13.95
N ARG A 153 -9.71 -1.88 13.64
CA ARG A 153 -11.12 -2.15 13.93
C ARG A 153 -11.61 -3.44 13.28
N ILE A 154 -11.35 -3.61 11.97
CA ILE A 154 -11.84 -4.77 11.20
C ILE A 154 -11.10 -6.07 11.50
N LEU A 155 -9.92 -6.01 12.11
CA LEU A 155 -9.19 -7.20 12.55
C LEU A 155 -9.81 -7.82 13.80
N LYS A 156 -9.85 -9.15 13.86
CA LYS A 156 -10.19 -9.92 15.06
C LYS A 156 -9.09 -9.79 16.12
N PRO A 157 -9.40 -9.99 17.42
CA PRO A 157 -8.38 -10.29 18.42
C PRO A 157 -7.50 -11.47 17.94
N GLY A 158 -6.18 -11.35 18.05
CA GLY A 158 -5.22 -12.28 17.46
C GLY A 158 -4.99 -12.06 15.95
N GLY A 159 -5.65 -11.08 15.36
CA GLY A 159 -5.44 -10.70 13.96
C GLY A 159 -4.14 -9.95 13.73
N ARG A 160 -3.61 -10.02 12.51
CA ARG A 160 -2.33 -9.41 12.15
C ARG A 160 -2.45 -8.54 10.91
N PHE A 161 -1.91 -7.34 10.99
CA PHE A 161 -1.72 -6.44 9.86
C PHE A 161 -0.28 -6.46 9.37
N ILE A 162 -0.07 -6.47 8.04
CA ILE A 162 1.25 -6.27 7.42
C ILE A 162 1.13 -5.20 6.34
N CYS A 163 1.92 -4.14 6.48
CA CYS A 163 2.07 -3.08 5.49
C CYS A 163 3.40 -3.26 4.75
N LEU A 164 3.34 -3.28 3.42
CA LEU A 164 4.50 -3.25 2.52
C LEU A 164 4.53 -1.88 1.86
N GLU A 165 5.58 -1.09 2.10
CA GLU A 165 5.65 0.25 1.53
C GLU A 165 7.11 0.64 1.22
N PHE A 166 7.28 1.56 0.28
CA PHE A 166 8.56 2.23 0.08
C PHE A 166 9.00 2.94 1.35
N SER A 167 10.30 3.02 1.55
CA SER A 167 10.86 3.52 2.79
C SER A 167 12.18 4.24 2.57
N HIS A 168 12.91 4.52 3.64
CA HIS A 168 14.17 5.24 3.60
C HIS A 168 15.35 4.27 3.57
N VAL A 169 16.25 4.48 2.61
CA VAL A 169 17.43 3.66 2.43
C VAL A 169 18.40 3.92 3.58
N GLU A 170 18.96 2.84 4.15
CA GLU A 170 19.86 2.94 5.31
C GLU A 170 21.32 3.19 4.92
N ASN A 171 21.73 2.78 3.72
CA ASN A 171 23.11 2.91 3.24
C ASN A 171 23.24 4.10 2.30
N GLU A 172 24.08 5.07 2.66
CA GLU A 172 24.27 6.33 1.92
C GLU A 172 24.64 6.13 0.44
N LEU A 173 25.53 5.17 0.13
CA LEU A 173 25.92 4.92 -1.26
C LEU A 173 24.76 4.37 -2.09
N ILE A 174 23.96 3.47 -1.50
CA ILE A 174 22.76 2.92 -2.15
C ILE A 174 21.70 4.00 -2.29
N GLU A 175 21.58 4.89 -1.31
CA GLU A 175 20.67 6.03 -1.35
C GLU A 175 21.00 6.97 -2.51
N GLU A 176 22.27 7.32 -2.73
CA GLU A 176 22.67 8.14 -3.86
C GLU A 176 22.32 7.51 -5.23
N ILE A 177 22.60 6.20 -5.39
CA ILE A 177 22.24 5.45 -6.61
C ILE A 177 20.72 5.41 -6.78
N TYR A 178 19.98 5.13 -5.71
CA TYR A 178 18.50 5.09 -5.73
C TYR A 178 17.91 6.47 -5.99
N ASN A 179 18.49 7.55 -5.47
CA ASN A 179 18.10 8.92 -5.75
C ASN A 179 18.29 9.27 -7.23
N PHE A 180 19.46 8.95 -7.79
CA PHE A 180 19.71 9.14 -9.22
C PHE A 180 18.67 8.39 -10.08
N TRP A 181 18.45 7.11 -9.78
CA TRP A 181 17.46 6.30 -10.47
C TRP A 181 16.05 6.89 -10.36
N SER A 182 15.60 7.19 -9.14
CA SER A 182 14.23 7.62 -8.88
C SER A 182 13.93 9.03 -9.43
N PHE A 183 14.84 10.00 -9.32
CA PHE A 183 14.58 11.37 -9.76
C PHE A 183 14.92 11.64 -11.23
N LYS A 184 15.87 10.89 -11.80
CA LYS A 184 16.33 11.11 -13.19
C LYS A 184 15.76 10.08 -14.15
N CYS A 185 15.85 8.79 -13.82
CA CYS A 185 15.51 7.72 -14.75
C CYS A 185 14.00 7.40 -14.74
N MET A 186 13.38 7.23 -13.57
CA MET A 186 11.97 6.84 -13.49
C MET A 186 11.02 7.81 -14.21
N PRO A 187 11.07 9.16 -14.02
CA PRO A 187 10.15 10.06 -14.70
C PRO A 187 10.36 10.06 -16.23
N TYR A 188 11.60 9.91 -16.69
CA TYR A 188 11.90 9.80 -18.11
C TYR A 188 11.35 8.51 -18.74
N ILE A 189 11.54 7.37 -18.05
CA ILE A 189 10.99 6.08 -18.49
C ILE A 189 9.46 6.13 -18.46
N GLY A 190 8.86 6.71 -17.44
CA GLY A 190 7.43 6.89 -17.32
C GLY A 190 6.82 7.67 -18.48
N GLU A 191 7.47 8.75 -18.87
CA GLU A 191 7.09 9.53 -20.05
C GLU A 191 7.13 8.70 -21.34
N LYS A 192 8.20 7.92 -21.53
CA LYS A 192 8.39 7.11 -22.76
C LYS A 192 7.49 5.88 -22.83
N VAL A 193 7.22 5.20 -21.71
CA VAL A 193 6.51 3.92 -21.68
C VAL A 193 5.01 4.10 -21.42
N ALA A 194 4.68 4.96 -20.46
CA ALA A 194 3.29 5.19 -20.05
C ALA A 194 2.70 6.48 -20.62
N GLY A 195 3.53 7.40 -21.14
CA GLY A 195 3.07 8.71 -21.59
C GLY A 195 2.77 9.70 -20.46
N ASP A 196 3.13 9.35 -19.21
CA ASP A 196 2.80 10.17 -18.04
C ASP A 196 4.00 10.35 -17.11
N ARG A 197 4.76 11.44 -17.35
CA ARG A 197 5.85 11.85 -16.47
C ARG A 197 5.39 12.25 -15.08
N SER A 198 4.19 12.83 -14.98
CA SER A 198 3.70 13.41 -13.73
C SER A 198 3.37 12.34 -12.68
N ALA A 199 2.82 11.20 -13.11
CA ALA A 199 2.54 10.06 -12.22
C ALA A 199 3.82 9.51 -11.56
N TYR A 200 4.91 9.42 -12.32
CA TYR A 200 6.19 8.93 -11.79
C TYR A 200 6.90 9.97 -10.92
N THR A 201 6.76 11.26 -11.24
CA THR A 201 7.24 12.34 -10.37
C THR A 201 6.52 12.28 -9.03
N TYR A 202 5.19 12.17 -9.04
CA TYR A 202 4.40 11.99 -7.81
C TYR A 202 4.83 10.75 -7.02
N LEU A 203 5.07 9.62 -7.70
CA LEU A 203 5.55 8.40 -7.05
C LEU A 203 6.82 8.67 -6.25
N VAL A 204 7.84 9.27 -6.86
CA VAL A 204 9.13 9.55 -6.22
C VAL A 204 8.97 10.53 -5.06
N GLU A 205 8.23 11.61 -5.26
CA GLU A 205 8.00 12.63 -4.23
C GLU A 205 7.21 12.06 -3.04
N SER A 206 6.16 11.26 -3.30
CA SER A 206 5.35 10.65 -2.25
C SER A 206 6.14 9.64 -1.39
N ILE A 207 7.13 8.96 -1.98
CA ILE A 207 8.06 8.09 -1.25
C ILE A 207 8.90 8.92 -0.27
N ARG A 208 9.43 10.06 -0.69
CA ARG A 208 10.29 10.91 0.16
C ARG A 208 9.55 11.60 1.29
N GLN A 209 8.23 11.83 1.13
CA GLN A 209 7.35 12.40 2.15
C GLN A 209 6.72 11.34 3.07
N PHE A 210 7.02 10.06 2.84
CA PHE A 210 6.49 8.98 3.66
C PHE A 210 7.28 8.86 4.97
N PRO A 211 6.65 8.48 6.09
CA PRO A 211 7.33 8.29 7.37
C PRO A 211 8.50 7.29 7.28
N THR A 212 9.51 7.51 8.08
CA THR A 212 10.60 6.55 8.30
C THR A 212 10.08 5.26 8.97
N GLN A 213 10.88 4.20 8.97
CA GLN A 213 10.49 2.93 9.57
C GLN A 213 10.13 3.05 11.07
N PRO A 214 10.89 3.78 11.90
CA PRO A 214 10.52 4.01 13.30
C PRO A 214 9.22 4.82 13.45
N GLU A 215 9.06 5.90 12.69
CA GLU A 215 7.85 6.74 12.73
C GLU A 215 6.60 5.94 12.33
N LEU A 216 6.70 5.10 11.28
CA LEU A 216 5.58 4.24 10.90
C LEU A 216 5.27 3.20 11.98
N SER A 217 6.28 2.66 12.66
CA SER A 217 6.09 1.74 13.79
C SER A 217 5.38 2.41 14.96
N GLU A 218 5.68 3.68 15.24
CA GLU A 218 4.98 4.48 16.23
C GLU A 218 3.51 4.70 15.86
N MET A 219 3.24 5.08 14.61
CA MET A 219 1.85 5.21 14.09
C MET A 219 1.04 3.91 14.23
N PHE A 220 1.65 2.74 14.04
CA PHE A 220 1.01 1.45 14.29
C PHE A 220 0.65 1.30 15.77
N SER A 221 1.58 1.62 16.67
CA SER A 221 1.37 1.53 18.11
C SER A 221 0.26 2.48 18.59
N GLU A 222 0.24 3.72 18.08
CA GLU A 222 -0.80 4.70 18.35
C GLU A 222 -2.19 4.28 17.85
N ALA A 223 -2.25 3.50 16.76
CA ALA A 223 -3.50 2.92 16.26
C ALA A 223 -4.01 1.72 17.08
N GLY A 224 -3.23 1.25 18.08
CA GLY A 224 -3.58 0.16 18.99
C GLY A 224 -2.87 -1.17 18.71
N PHE A 225 -2.04 -1.25 17.66
CA PHE A 225 -1.31 -2.49 17.36
C PHE A 225 -0.24 -2.78 18.41
N SER A 226 -0.15 -4.04 18.79
CA SER A 226 0.88 -4.58 19.67
C SER A 226 1.93 -5.37 18.89
N ARG A 227 3.08 -5.64 19.53
CA ARG A 227 4.18 -6.42 18.93
C ARG A 227 4.60 -5.87 17.56
N VAL A 228 4.63 -4.55 17.42
CA VAL A 228 5.02 -3.89 16.18
C VAL A 228 6.48 -4.19 15.87
N LYS A 229 6.74 -4.64 14.64
CA LYS A 229 8.08 -4.94 14.13
C LYS A 229 8.14 -4.55 12.66
N TYR A 230 9.34 -4.19 12.19
CA TYR A 230 9.58 -4.02 10.77
C TYR A 230 10.77 -4.84 10.27
N ARG A 231 10.83 -5.04 8.96
CA ARG A 231 11.93 -5.69 8.23
C ARG A 231 12.23 -4.87 6.99
N ASN A 232 13.47 -4.47 6.82
CA ASN A 232 13.93 -3.82 5.61
C ASN A 232 14.18 -4.85 4.51
N LEU A 233 13.78 -4.50 3.30
CA LEU A 233 14.05 -5.25 2.08
C LEU A 233 14.83 -4.35 1.13
N SER A 234 15.73 -4.94 0.34
CA SER A 234 16.56 -4.20 -0.63
C SER A 234 17.24 -2.97 0.02
N ASN A 235 17.94 -3.19 1.14
CA ASN A 235 18.63 -2.14 1.92
C ASN A 235 17.75 -0.94 2.34
N GLY A 236 16.49 -1.20 2.64
CA GLY A 236 15.56 -0.17 3.11
C GLY A 236 14.78 0.55 2.01
N ILE A 237 15.02 0.27 0.72
CA ILE A 237 14.18 0.81 -0.37
C ILE A 237 12.70 0.53 -0.10
N VAL A 238 12.41 -0.63 0.48
CA VAL A 238 11.09 -1.07 0.90
C VAL A 238 11.15 -1.64 2.29
N SER A 239 10.11 -1.45 3.09
CA SER A 239 9.96 -2.08 4.40
C SER A 239 8.63 -2.81 4.54
N LEU A 240 8.66 -3.88 5.33
CA LEU A 240 7.49 -4.58 5.82
C LEU A 240 7.27 -4.21 7.28
N HIS A 241 6.13 -3.60 7.62
CA HIS A 241 5.71 -3.38 9.00
C HIS A 241 4.63 -4.38 9.39
N SER A 242 4.69 -4.89 10.60
CA SER A 242 3.72 -5.84 11.13
C SER A 242 3.29 -5.47 12.52
N GLY A 243 1.97 -5.48 12.77
CA GLY A 243 1.36 -5.30 14.08
C GLY A 243 0.24 -6.29 14.33
N TRP A 244 -0.04 -6.59 15.59
CA TRP A 244 -1.07 -7.52 16.04
C TRP A 244 -2.15 -6.79 16.84
N LYS A 245 -3.38 -7.18 16.65
CA LYS A 245 -4.49 -6.83 17.56
C LYS A 245 -4.53 -7.88 18.65
N LEU A 246 -4.15 -7.51 19.89
CA LEU A 246 -4.15 -8.39 21.06
C LEU A 246 -5.24 -7.98 22.03
#